data_5f69201b56c598f7074f8c4c48817f28
#
_entry.id   5f69201b56c598f7074f8c4c48817f28
#
_cell.length_a   1.000
_cell.length_b   1.000
_cell.length_c   1.000
_cell.angle_alpha   90.00
_cell.angle_beta   90.00
_cell.angle_gamma   90.00
#
_symmetry.space_group_name_H-M   'P 1'
#
loop_
_entity.id
_entity.type
_entity.pdbx_description
1 polymer ?
#
loop_
_entity_poly.entity_id
_entity_poly.type
_entity_poly.pdbx_seq_one_letter_code
_entity_poly.pdbx_strand_id
1 'polypeptide(L)'
;MKARLPKGMGGGAQNMNAMIRQAQQMQEDMTNLQEELDAKEYEISAGGGVVTIKINGKKEVLSLDIQPEIGDPDDIETLTDVLVAGINEAIKKVEDVNSEEMSKITGGISMPGLF
;
A
#
# COMPACT_ATOMS: atom_id res chain seq x y z
N MET A 1 -19.89 45.81 -15.22
CA MET A 1 -19.95 45.33 -14.98
C MET A 1 -19.82 44.64 -14.35
N LYS A 2 -19.93 44.55 -14.07
CA LYS A 2 -19.85 43.91 -13.46
C LYS A 2 -19.60 42.96 -13.34
N ALA A 3 -19.02 43.91 -13.44
CA ALA A 3 -18.53 42.76 -13.38
C ALA A 3 -19.27 41.91 -12.55
N ARG A 4 -20.00 41.60 -13.05
CA ARG A 4 -20.70 40.81 -12.42
C ARG A 4 -20.17 39.53 -12.35
N LEU A 5 -19.99 39.00 -11.21
CA LEU A 5 -19.61 37.67 -11.12
C LEU A 5 -20.71 36.80 -11.60
N PRO A 6 -20.37 35.81 -12.40
CA PRO A 6 -21.39 34.87 -12.81
C PRO A 6 -21.95 34.19 -11.60
N LYS A 7 -23.14 33.67 -11.75
CA LYS A 7 -23.73 32.93 -10.71
C LYS A 7 -22.85 31.80 -10.24
N GLY A 8 -22.08 31.23 -11.14
CA GLY A 8 -21.15 30.19 -10.82
C GLY A 8 -20.09 30.64 -9.83
N MET A 9 -19.76 31.92 -9.86
CA MET A 9 -18.78 32.41 -8.91
C MET A 9 -19.35 32.51 -7.50
N GLY A 10 -20.57 32.93 -7.38
CA GLY A 10 -21.23 32.97 -6.09
C GLY A 10 -21.44 31.58 -5.53
N GLY A 11 -21.83 30.66 -6.41
CA GLY A 11 -21.91 29.27 -6.04
C GLY A 11 -20.54 28.67 -5.87
N GLY A 12 -19.54 29.26 -6.54
CA GLY A 12 -18.18 28.76 -6.48
C GLY A 12 -17.56 28.84 -5.10
N ALA A 13 -17.95 29.82 -4.32
CA ALA A 13 -17.44 29.92 -2.96
C ALA A 13 -17.87 28.74 -2.10
N GLN A 14 -19.13 28.33 -2.25
CA GLN A 14 -19.63 27.17 -1.52
C GLN A 14 -19.04 25.90 -2.06
N ASN A 15 -18.88 25.82 -3.38
CA ASN A 15 -18.23 24.66 -3.97
C ASN A 15 -16.79 24.54 -3.53
N MET A 16 -16.12 25.67 -3.36
CA MET A 16 -14.76 25.67 -2.91
C MET A 16 -14.66 25.14 -1.49
N ASN A 17 -15.57 25.58 -0.62
CA ASN A 17 -15.60 25.07 0.75
C ASN A 17 -15.87 23.57 0.78
N ALA A 18 -16.78 23.12 -0.08
CA ALA A 18 -17.07 21.70 -0.17
C ALA A 18 -15.86 20.92 -0.68
N MET A 19 -15.14 21.49 -1.64
CA MET A 19 -13.94 20.83 -2.15
C MET A 19 -12.85 20.76 -1.11
N ILE A 20 -12.71 21.81 -0.32
CA ILE A 20 -11.71 21.82 0.76
C ILE A 20 -12.05 20.76 1.78
N ARG A 21 -13.31 20.66 2.17
CA ARG A 21 -13.72 19.63 3.12
C ARG A 21 -13.50 18.23 2.56
N GLN A 22 -13.80 18.06 1.28
CA GLN A 22 -13.60 16.78 0.64
C GLN A 22 -12.12 16.41 0.60
N ALA A 23 -11.26 17.39 0.31
CA ALA A 23 -9.84 17.15 0.29
C ALA A 23 -9.31 16.81 1.68
N GLN A 24 -9.82 17.51 2.69
CA GLN A 24 -9.43 17.23 4.07
C GLN A 24 -9.87 15.84 4.50
N GLN A 25 -11.09 15.47 4.12
CA GLN A 25 -11.61 14.14 4.43
C GLN A 25 -10.78 13.07 3.73
N MET A 26 -10.44 13.30 2.47
CA MET A 26 -9.62 12.36 1.73
C MET A 26 -8.25 12.21 2.39
N GLN A 27 -7.65 13.32 2.81
CA GLN A 27 -6.35 13.25 3.46
C GLN A 27 -6.42 12.49 4.78
N GLU A 28 -7.49 12.71 5.53
CA GLU A 28 -7.71 11.98 6.78
C GLU A 28 -7.89 10.50 6.50
N ASP A 29 -8.70 10.18 5.47
CA ASP A 29 -8.91 8.78 5.09
C ASP A 29 -7.62 8.12 4.67
N MET A 30 -6.78 8.84 3.93
CA MET A 30 -5.50 8.30 3.49
C MET A 30 -4.57 8.07 4.68
N THR A 31 -4.55 8.99 5.63
CA THR A 31 -3.72 8.84 6.82
C THR A 31 -4.18 7.64 7.65
N ASN A 32 -5.49 7.53 7.85
CA ASN A 32 -6.02 6.39 8.60
C ASN A 32 -5.75 5.08 7.90
N LEU A 33 -5.92 5.05 6.60
CA LEU A 33 -5.66 3.85 5.83
C LEU A 33 -4.18 3.49 5.87
N GLN A 34 -3.31 4.50 5.77
CA GLN A 34 -1.88 4.25 5.83
C GLN A 34 -1.49 3.61 7.15
N GLU A 35 -2.08 4.07 8.26
CA GLU A 35 -1.82 3.49 9.56
C GLU A 35 -2.31 2.05 9.63
N GLU A 36 -3.49 1.79 9.08
CA GLU A 36 -4.01 0.43 9.04
C GLU A 36 -3.13 -0.48 8.20
N LEU A 37 -2.70 0.01 7.04
CA LEU A 37 -1.86 -0.78 6.16
C LEU A 37 -0.50 -1.04 6.78
N ASP A 38 0.06 -0.04 7.46
CA ASP A 38 1.35 -0.20 8.13
C ASP A 38 1.32 -1.30 9.18
N ALA A 39 0.19 -1.42 9.87
CA ALA A 39 0.03 -2.41 10.93
C ALA A 39 -0.38 -3.79 10.42
N LYS A 40 -0.80 -3.87 9.18
CA LYS A 40 -1.28 -5.13 8.62
C LYS A 40 -0.12 -6.09 8.42
N GLU A 41 -0.38 -7.37 8.68
CA GLU A 41 0.65 -8.40 8.55
C GLU A 41 0.28 -9.35 7.43
N TYR A 42 1.31 -9.81 6.74
CA TYR A 42 1.17 -10.73 5.61
C TYR A 42 2.06 -11.92 5.82
N GLU A 43 1.62 -13.05 5.36
CA GLU A 43 2.39 -14.28 5.45
C GLU A 43 2.60 -14.81 4.04
N ILE A 44 3.85 -15.05 3.69
CA ILE A 44 4.23 -15.51 2.37
C ILE A 44 4.99 -16.82 2.52
N SER A 45 4.59 -17.81 1.74
CA SER A 45 5.32 -19.09 1.67
C SER A 45 6.17 -19.12 0.43
N ALA A 46 7.35 -19.64 0.56
CA ALA A 46 8.28 -19.77 -0.55
C ALA A 46 8.89 -21.18 -0.56
N GLY A 47 9.39 -21.58 -1.73
CA GLY A 47 10.03 -22.87 -1.87
C GLY A 47 9.11 -24.03 -1.59
N GLY A 48 7.83 -23.92 -1.95
CA GLY A 48 6.88 -24.98 -1.71
C GLY A 48 6.44 -25.09 -0.25
N GLY A 49 6.60 -24.02 0.50
CA GLY A 49 6.18 -23.99 1.90
C GLY A 49 7.30 -24.26 2.89
N VAL A 50 8.53 -24.45 2.41
CA VAL A 50 9.65 -24.70 3.31
C VAL A 50 10.15 -23.44 4.03
N VAL A 51 9.80 -22.27 3.49
CA VAL A 51 10.12 -21.00 4.12
C VAL A 51 8.83 -20.21 4.25
N THR A 52 8.58 -19.67 5.43
CA THR A 52 7.42 -18.80 5.67
C THR A 52 7.92 -17.47 6.19
N ILE A 53 7.50 -16.39 5.54
CA ILE A 53 7.95 -15.05 5.85
C ILE A 53 6.75 -14.24 6.31
N LYS A 54 6.86 -13.61 7.48
CA LYS A 54 5.84 -12.69 7.96
C LYS A 54 6.38 -11.29 7.82
N ILE A 55 5.62 -10.42 7.17
CA ILE A 55 6.04 -9.07 6.86
C ILE A 55 4.88 -8.12 7.16
N ASN A 56 5.18 -6.89 7.58
CA ASN A 56 4.12 -5.92 7.83
C ASN A 56 4.01 -4.93 6.66
N GLY A 57 3.05 -4.02 6.79
CA GLY A 57 2.78 -3.04 5.74
C GLY A 57 3.89 -2.03 5.55
N LYS A 58 4.82 -1.94 6.47
CA LYS A 58 6.00 -1.08 6.32
C LYS A 58 7.15 -1.80 5.64
N LYS A 59 6.90 -3.01 5.16
CA LYS A 59 7.91 -3.84 4.50
C LYS A 59 9.00 -4.29 5.47
N GLU A 60 8.63 -4.46 6.72
CA GLU A 60 9.55 -4.99 7.72
C GLU A 60 9.26 -6.47 7.90
N VAL A 61 10.29 -7.28 7.78
CA VAL A 61 10.15 -8.72 8.01
C VAL A 61 10.08 -8.95 9.51
N LEU A 62 8.96 -9.53 9.95
CA LEU A 62 8.72 -9.73 11.38
C LEU A 62 9.23 -11.08 11.85
N SER A 63 9.10 -12.10 11.00
CA SER A 63 9.60 -13.42 11.34
C SER A 63 9.93 -14.20 10.08
N LEU A 64 10.78 -15.17 10.25
CA LEU A 64 11.23 -16.02 9.17
C LEU A 64 11.30 -17.44 9.69
N ASP A 65 10.50 -18.31 9.12
CA ASP A 65 10.40 -19.70 9.55
C ASP A 65 10.96 -20.58 8.44
N ILE A 66 11.95 -21.38 8.79
CA ILE A 66 12.60 -22.24 7.81
C ILE A 66 12.43 -23.68 8.27
N GLN A 67 11.90 -24.52 7.39
CA GLN A 67 11.75 -25.92 7.70
C GLN A 67 13.12 -26.60 7.71
N PRO A 68 13.34 -27.52 8.63
CA PRO A 68 14.67 -28.16 8.75
C PRO A 68 15.14 -28.86 7.47
N GLU A 69 14.22 -29.32 6.66
CA GLU A 69 14.58 -30.04 5.43
C GLU A 69 15.40 -29.18 4.48
N ILE A 70 15.17 -27.88 4.46
CA ILE A 70 15.90 -26.99 3.55
C ILE A 70 17.14 -26.43 4.20
N GLY A 71 17.32 -26.67 5.48
CA GLY A 71 18.47 -26.16 6.22
C GLY A 71 19.71 -27.03 6.08
N ASP A 72 19.83 -27.79 5.00
CA ASP A 72 20.99 -28.62 4.76
C ASP A 72 22.22 -27.74 4.57
N PRO A 73 23.24 -27.87 5.43
CA PRO A 73 24.44 -27.03 5.26
C PRO A 73 25.19 -27.28 3.97
N ASP A 74 24.94 -28.41 3.31
CA ASP A 74 25.58 -28.69 2.03
C ASP A 74 24.85 -28.03 0.87
N ASP A 75 23.70 -27.39 1.14
CA ASP A 75 22.91 -26.78 0.08
C ASP A 75 22.46 -25.37 0.51
N ILE A 76 23.42 -24.61 0.96
CA ILE A 76 23.17 -23.21 1.38
C ILE A 76 22.69 -22.37 0.19
N GLU A 77 23.15 -22.70 -1.00
CA GLU A 77 22.78 -21.94 -2.19
C GLU A 77 21.28 -22.00 -2.44
N THR A 78 20.70 -23.19 -2.34
CA THR A 78 19.25 -23.33 -2.53
C THR A 78 18.50 -22.53 -1.47
N LEU A 79 18.94 -22.62 -0.23
CA LEU A 79 18.31 -21.85 0.86
C LEU A 79 18.38 -20.35 0.57
N THR A 80 19.54 -19.89 0.17
CA THR A 80 19.73 -18.47 -0.16
C THR A 80 18.79 -18.03 -1.27
N ASP A 81 18.70 -18.81 -2.32
CA ASP A 81 17.83 -18.47 -3.46
C ASP A 81 16.37 -18.41 -3.05
N VAL A 82 15.92 -19.37 -2.24
CA VAL A 82 14.55 -19.40 -1.78
C VAL A 82 14.26 -18.17 -0.90
N LEU A 83 15.18 -17.82 -0.01
CA LEU A 83 15.01 -16.67 0.85
C LEU A 83 14.94 -15.37 0.07
N VAL A 84 15.83 -15.20 -0.88
CA VAL A 84 15.83 -13.99 -1.70
C VAL A 84 14.51 -13.86 -2.46
N ALA A 85 14.10 -14.94 -3.11
CA ALA A 85 12.86 -14.92 -3.87
C ALA A 85 11.66 -14.67 -2.97
N GLY A 86 11.64 -15.32 -1.82
CA GLY A 86 10.52 -15.18 -0.88
C GLY A 86 10.41 -13.78 -0.31
N ILE A 87 11.54 -13.19 0.07
CA ILE A 87 11.54 -11.85 0.63
C ILE A 87 11.10 -10.84 -0.42
N ASN A 88 11.60 -10.98 -1.64
CA ASN A 88 11.20 -10.08 -2.72
C ASN A 88 9.70 -10.22 -3.05
N GLU A 89 9.20 -11.43 -3.01
CA GLU A 89 7.78 -11.67 -3.23
C GLU A 89 6.95 -11.03 -2.11
N ALA A 90 7.42 -11.12 -0.88
CA ALA A 90 6.73 -10.53 0.26
C ALA A 90 6.66 -9.01 0.13
N ILE A 91 7.78 -8.39 -0.24
CA ILE A 91 7.82 -6.94 -0.43
C ILE A 91 6.86 -6.54 -1.55
N LYS A 92 6.87 -7.27 -2.65
CA LYS A 92 5.99 -6.96 -3.76
C LYS A 92 4.52 -7.08 -3.36
N LYS A 93 4.19 -8.08 -2.56
CA LYS A 93 2.82 -8.24 -2.11
C LYS A 93 2.38 -7.05 -1.28
N VAL A 94 3.22 -6.58 -0.37
CA VAL A 94 2.90 -5.41 0.44
C VAL A 94 2.72 -4.19 -0.45
N GLU A 95 3.61 -4.00 -1.40
CA GLU A 95 3.51 -2.86 -2.32
C GLU A 95 2.23 -2.91 -3.14
N ASP A 96 1.89 -4.08 -3.64
CA ASP A 96 0.68 -4.24 -4.46
C ASP A 96 -0.57 -3.94 -3.65
N VAL A 97 -0.65 -4.46 -2.42
CA VAL A 97 -1.81 -4.23 -1.57
C VAL A 97 -1.89 -2.76 -1.16
N ASN A 98 -0.77 -2.17 -0.76
CA ASN A 98 -0.75 -0.76 -0.39
C ASN A 98 -1.21 0.12 -1.54
N SER A 99 -0.70 -0.15 -2.73
CA SER A 99 -1.06 0.61 -3.92
C SER A 99 -2.54 0.44 -4.25
N GLU A 100 -3.03 -0.79 -4.18
CA GLU A 100 -4.43 -1.07 -4.49
C GLU A 100 -5.36 -0.39 -3.50
N GLU A 101 -5.04 -0.48 -2.21
CA GLU A 101 -5.90 0.12 -1.20
C GLU A 101 -5.89 1.64 -1.25
N MET A 102 -4.71 2.22 -1.48
CA MET A 102 -4.62 3.67 -1.61
C MET A 102 -5.36 4.17 -2.84
N SER A 103 -5.32 3.42 -3.93
CA SER A 103 -6.01 3.84 -5.14
C SER A 103 -7.53 3.83 -4.99
N LYS A 104 -8.04 3.06 -4.05
CA LYS A 104 -9.49 3.08 -3.79
C LYS A 104 -9.94 4.42 -3.25
N ILE A 105 -9.09 5.08 -2.49
CA ILE A 105 -9.42 6.41 -1.97
C ILE A 105 -9.29 7.45 -3.07
N THR A 106 -8.18 7.41 -3.82
CA THR A 106 -7.93 8.40 -4.86
C THR A 106 -8.67 8.09 -6.15
N GLY A 107 -9.14 6.86 -6.31
CA GLY A 107 -9.80 6.43 -7.53
C GLY A 107 -11.11 7.12 -7.80
N GLY A 108 -11.73 7.71 -6.79
CA GLY A 108 -12.94 8.48 -6.99
C GLY A 108 -12.70 9.85 -7.60
N ILE A 109 -11.44 10.26 -7.65
CA ILE A 109 -11.06 11.53 -8.23
C ILE A 109 -10.25 11.24 -9.48
N SER A 110 -10.79 11.67 -10.60
CA SER A 110 -10.11 11.44 -11.87
C SER A 110 -9.03 12.48 -12.04
N MET A 111 -7.79 12.05 -11.96
CA MET A 111 -6.66 12.96 -12.11
C MET A 111 -5.61 12.31 -13.00
N PRO A 112 -5.92 12.25 -14.29
CA PRO A 112 -5.05 11.48 -15.19
C PRO A 112 -3.64 12.00 -15.29
N GLY A 113 -3.43 13.25 -14.96
CA GLY A 113 -2.10 13.82 -15.04
C GLY A 113 -1.17 13.34 -13.92
N LEU A 114 -1.72 12.72 -12.89
CA LEU A 114 -0.94 12.32 -11.75
C LEU A 114 -0.49 10.85 -11.79
N PHE A 115 -0.98 10.10 -12.75
CA PHE A 115 -0.69 8.67 -12.79
C PHE A 115 -0.19 8.22 -14.14
#